data_2ed6eea4ad434bfda121d1b28cb34578
#
_entry.id   2ed6eea4ad434bfda121d1b28cb34578
#
_cell.length_a   1.000
_cell.length_b   1.000
_cell.length_c   1.000
_cell.angle_alpha   90.00
_cell.angle_beta   90.00
_cell.angle_gamma   90.00
#
_symmetry.space_group_name_H-M   'P 1'
#
loop_
_entity.id
_entity.type
_entity.pdbx_description
1 polymer ?
#
loop_
_entity_poly.entity_id
_entity_poly.type
_entity_poly.pdbx_seq_one_letter_code
_entity_poly.pdbx_strand_id
1 'polypeptide(L)'
;NGPVPTLLYGYGGFEVPLLPGYAGVRGRLWLEKGNAYVQANIRGGGEFGPNWHQAALKANRQNAFDDFIAVAQDLVKRGIATPAILGIQGGSNGGLLTGVSLTQHPELFGAVIIDMPLLDMLRYTELPPGASWMAEYGDPAKPEEAEWLAAYSPYQHVETDAA
;
A
#
# COMPACT_ATOMS: atom_id res chain seq x y z
N ASN A 1 -0.20 -8.25 -27.51
CA ASN A 1 -0.04 -9.16 -26.39
C ASN A 1 -1.16 -8.86 -25.38
N GLY A 2 -1.77 -9.89 -24.80
CA GLY A 2 -2.83 -9.77 -23.79
C GLY A 2 -2.29 -9.48 -22.39
N PRO A 3 -3.18 -9.46 -21.36
CA PRO A 3 -2.79 -9.28 -19.98
C PRO A 3 -1.78 -10.33 -19.50
N VAL A 4 -0.87 -9.94 -18.62
CA VAL A 4 0.13 -10.84 -18.02
C VAL A 4 0.07 -10.77 -16.50
N PRO A 5 0.51 -11.83 -15.78
CA PRO A 5 0.65 -11.75 -14.32
C PRO A 5 1.49 -10.53 -13.95
N THR A 6 0.94 -9.68 -13.12
CA THR A 6 1.53 -8.38 -12.77
C THR A 6 1.64 -8.26 -11.25
N LEU A 7 2.82 -7.89 -10.77
CA LEU A 7 3.06 -7.56 -9.38
C LEU A 7 3.21 -6.04 -9.25
N LEU A 8 2.26 -5.42 -8.54
CA LEU A 8 2.28 -4.00 -8.20
C LEU A 8 2.86 -3.82 -6.80
N TYR A 9 3.91 -3.03 -6.68
CA TYR A 9 4.59 -2.71 -5.43
C TYR A 9 4.39 -1.24 -5.07
N GLY A 10 4.17 -0.96 -3.78
CA GLY A 10 4.08 0.38 -3.25
C GLY A 10 4.62 0.50 -1.82
N TYR A 11 4.91 1.74 -1.43
CA TYR A 11 5.28 2.08 -0.05
C TYR A 11 4.46 3.26 0.48
N GLY A 12 4.63 4.47 -0.09
CA GLY A 12 3.76 5.62 0.12
C GLY A 12 3.80 6.20 1.53
N GLY A 13 4.97 6.37 2.13
CA GLY A 13 5.10 6.97 3.44
C GLY A 13 6.52 7.36 3.80
N PHE A 14 6.67 8.09 4.91
CA PHE A 14 7.95 8.46 5.53
C PHE A 14 8.93 9.18 4.57
N GLU A 15 8.41 9.83 3.52
CA GLU A 15 9.24 10.48 2.50
C GLU A 15 10.24 9.52 1.81
N VAL A 16 9.98 8.19 1.86
CA VAL A 16 10.86 7.19 1.25
C VAL A 16 10.58 7.13 -0.26
N PRO A 17 11.57 7.48 -1.11
CA PRO A 17 11.39 7.42 -2.55
C PRO A 17 11.61 5.99 -3.05
N LEU A 18 10.71 5.51 -3.89
CA LEU A 18 10.88 4.27 -4.64
C LEU A 18 11.57 4.58 -5.97
N LEU A 19 12.85 4.27 -6.05
CA LEU A 19 13.66 4.49 -7.25
C LEU A 19 13.92 3.18 -7.98
N PRO A 20 14.13 3.22 -9.32
CA PRO A 20 14.57 2.05 -10.07
C PRO A 20 15.87 1.49 -9.49
N GLY A 21 15.94 0.18 -9.32
CA GLY A 21 17.10 -0.49 -8.78
C GLY A 21 17.29 -1.89 -9.39
N TYR A 22 18.50 -2.42 -9.29
CA TYR A 22 18.76 -3.79 -9.72
C TYR A 22 18.06 -4.79 -8.81
N ALA A 23 17.30 -5.70 -9.39
CA ALA A 23 16.52 -6.70 -8.69
C ALA A 23 16.72 -8.08 -9.32
N GLY A 24 17.90 -8.68 -9.13
CA GLY A 24 18.30 -9.92 -9.79
C GLY A 24 17.34 -11.10 -9.55
N VAL A 25 16.90 -11.30 -8.32
CA VAL A 25 15.96 -12.38 -7.98
C VAL A 25 14.61 -12.16 -8.67
N ARG A 26 14.06 -10.95 -8.60
CA ARG A 26 12.80 -10.60 -9.29
C ARG A 26 12.96 -10.69 -10.81
N GLY A 27 14.09 -10.25 -11.34
CA GLY A 27 14.42 -10.39 -12.76
C GLY A 27 14.35 -11.84 -13.19
N ARG A 28 15.09 -12.70 -12.51
CA ARG A 28 15.21 -14.15 -12.84
C ARG A 28 13.91 -14.92 -12.62
N LEU A 29 13.24 -14.71 -11.50
CA LEU A 29 12.09 -15.53 -11.10
C LEU A 29 10.75 -15.01 -11.62
N TRP A 30 10.67 -13.73 -11.99
CA TRP A 30 9.43 -13.10 -12.39
C TRP A 30 9.47 -12.50 -13.81
N LEU A 31 10.38 -11.57 -14.08
CA LEU A 31 10.40 -10.85 -15.36
C LEU A 31 10.83 -11.74 -16.53
N GLU A 32 11.82 -12.63 -16.37
CA GLU A 32 12.24 -13.55 -17.43
C GLU A 32 11.15 -14.56 -17.84
N LYS A 33 10.12 -14.73 -17.02
CA LYS A 33 8.94 -15.55 -17.36
C LYS A 33 7.88 -14.78 -18.15
N GLY A 34 8.14 -13.52 -18.53
CA GLY A 34 7.21 -12.69 -19.26
C GLY A 34 6.18 -11.96 -18.38
N ASN A 35 6.34 -12.01 -17.06
CA ASN A 35 5.47 -11.31 -16.11
C ASN A 35 5.86 -9.83 -15.98
N ALA A 36 4.94 -8.98 -15.50
CA ALA A 36 5.18 -7.57 -15.29
C ALA A 36 5.43 -7.23 -13.81
N TYR A 37 6.27 -6.23 -13.57
CA TYR A 37 6.45 -5.59 -12.27
C TYR A 37 6.21 -4.09 -12.41
N VAL A 38 5.39 -3.55 -11.53
CA VAL A 38 5.04 -2.13 -11.48
C VAL A 38 5.39 -1.58 -10.12
N GLN A 39 6.06 -0.44 -10.09
CA GLN A 39 6.40 0.29 -8.87
C GLN A 39 5.63 1.60 -8.87
N ALA A 40 4.76 1.81 -7.88
CA ALA A 40 3.92 2.99 -7.78
C ALA A 40 4.58 4.09 -6.93
N ASN A 41 4.79 5.25 -7.53
CA ASN A 41 5.33 6.45 -6.89
C ASN A 41 4.17 7.31 -6.36
N ILE A 42 3.54 6.84 -5.30
CA ILE A 42 2.31 7.42 -4.72
C ILE A 42 2.61 8.51 -3.68
N ARG A 43 1.63 9.35 -3.39
CA ARG A 43 1.73 10.34 -2.31
C ARG A 43 2.10 9.68 -0.98
N GLY A 44 2.83 10.42 -0.13
CA GLY A 44 3.44 9.90 1.09
C GLY A 44 4.91 9.49 0.91
N GLY A 45 5.34 9.14 -0.30
CA GLY A 45 6.74 8.93 -0.66
C GLY A 45 7.52 10.24 -0.86
N GLY A 46 8.82 10.11 -1.15
CA GLY A 46 9.73 11.24 -1.36
C GLY A 46 10.02 11.57 -2.83
N GLU A 47 9.42 10.86 -3.79
CA GLU A 47 9.79 10.89 -5.20
C GLU A 47 9.65 12.26 -5.84
N PHE A 48 8.69 13.07 -5.39
CA PHE A 48 8.41 14.41 -5.89
C PHE A 48 8.60 15.51 -4.83
N GLY A 49 9.42 15.22 -3.80
CA GLY A 49 9.79 16.16 -2.75
C GLY A 49 8.82 16.23 -1.57
N PRO A 50 9.08 17.16 -0.61
CA PRO A 50 8.37 17.19 0.68
C PRO A 50 6.85 17.38 0.57
N ASN A 51 6.38 18.14 -0.40
CA ASN A 51 4.93 18.35 -0.61
C ASN A 51 4.21 17.04 -1.01
N TRP A 52 4.89 16.13 -1.71
CA TRP A 52 4.37 14.82 -2.07
C TRP A 52 4.17 13.94 -0.85
N HIS A 53 5.13 13.97 0.07
CA HIS A 53 5.03 13.30 1.37
C HIS A 53 3.91 13.91 2.22
N GLN A 54 3.91 15.24 2.40
CA GLN A 54 2.92 15.92 3.24
C GLN A 54 1.48 15.75 2.77
N ALA A 55 1.27 15.55 1.48
CA ALA A 55 -0.06 15.32 0.90
C ALA A 55 -0.74 14.01 1.37
N ALA A 56 -0.01 13.14 2.08
CA ALA A 56 -0.54 11.90 2.65
C ALA A 56 -0.17 11.70 4.13
N LEU A 57 0.03 12.78 4.87
CA LEU A 57 0.25 12.71 6.32
C LEU A 57 -1.07 12.70 7.10
N LYS A 58 -1.12 11.96 8.19
CA LYS A 58 -2.19 11.99 9.21
C LYS A 58 -3.58 11.88 8.58
N ALA A 59 -4.44 12.89 8.77
CA ALA A 59 -5.78 12.95 8.23
C ALA A 59 -5.84 12.76 6.70
N ASN A 60 -4.74 13.03 5.98
CA ASN A 60 -4.66 12.87 4.53
C ASN A 60 -4.12 11.50 4.09
N ARG A 61 -3.93 10.56 5.02
CA ARG A 61 -3.32 9.24 4.72
C ARG A 61 -4.08 8.47 3.65
N GLN A 62 -5.39 8.60 3.58
CA GLN A 62 -6.21 7.96 2.55
C GLN A 62 -5.74 8.29 1.12
N ASN A 63 -5.15 9.46 0.89
CA ASN A 63 -4.63 9.84 -0.42
C ASN A 63 -3.57 8.86 -0.97
N ALA A 64 -2.74 8.27 -0.10
CA ALA A 64 -1.77 7.27 -0.53
C ALA A 64 -2.46 5.97 -0.98
N PHE A 65 -3.50 5.57 -0.27
CA PHE A 65 -4.28 4.37 -0.61
C PHE A 65 -5.05 4.57 -1.91
N ASP A 66 -5.70 5.72 -2.07
CA ASP A 66 -6.43 6.07 -3.28
C ASP A 66 -5.53 6.10 -4.51
N ASP A 67 -4.32 6.66 -4.38
CA ASP A 67 -3.34 6.67 -5.47
C ASP A 67 -2.94 5.25 -5.88
N PHE A 68 -2.71 4.35 -4.92
CA PHE A 68 -2.32 2.97 -5.19
C PHE A 68 -3.45 2.19 -5.87
N ILE A 69 -4.68 2.37 -5.39
CA ILE A 69 -5.88 1.80 -6.02
C ILE A 69 -6.07 2.34 -7.44
N ALA A 70 -5.86 3.64 -7.65
CA ALA A 70 -5.96 4.23 -8.98
C ALA A 70 -4.94 3.64 -9.97
N VAL A 71 -3.71 3.35 -9.51
CA VAL A 71 -2.71 2.64 -10.32
C VAL A 71 -3.19 1.22 -10.65
N ALA A 72 -3.71 0.48 -9.69
CA ALA A 72 -4.26 -0.86 -9.93
C ALA A 72 -5.40 -0.85 -10.96
N GLN A 73 -6.33 0.08 -10.82
CA GLN A 73 -7.44 0.27 -11.77
C GLN A 73 -6.96 0.65 -13.17
N ASP A 74 -5.93 1.49 -13.29
CA ASP A 74 -5.36 1.87 -14.59
C ASP A 74 -4.69 0.67 -15.28
N LEU A 75 -3.97 -0.18 -14.52
CA LEU A 75 -3.38 -1.41 -15.05
C LEU A 75 -4.42 -2.36 -15.64
N VAL A 76 -5.56 -2.50 -14.96
CA VAL A 76 -6.69 -3.30 -15.45
C VAL A 76 -7.35 -2.64 -16.65
N LYS A 77 -7.65 -1.35 -16.58
CA LYS A 77 -8.28 -0.57 -17.67
C LYS A 77 -7.45 -0.59 -18.94
N ARG A 78 -6.12 -0.54 -18.82
CA ARG A 78 -5.20 -0.61 -19.98
C ARG A 78 -4.97 -2.03 -20.50
N GLY A 79 -5.54 -3.04 -19.87
CA GLY A 79 -5.37 -4.45 -20.26
C GLY A 79 -3.95 -4.99 -20.02
N ILE A 80 -3.20 -4.39 -19.08
CA ILE A 80 -1.87 -4.87 -18.67
C ILE A 80 -2.04 -6.10 -17.76
N ALA A 81 -3.02 -6.05 -16.87
CA ALA A 81 -3.43 -7.15 -16.00
C ALA A 81 -4.95 -7.32 -15.99
N THR A 82 -5.43 -8.38 -15.37
CA THR A 82 -6.81 -8.53 -14.89
C THR A 82 -6.78 -8.66 -13.37
N PRO A 83 -7.89 -8.42 -12.65
CA PRO A 83 -7.92 -8.62 -11.19
C PRO A 83 -7.40 -10.00 -10.76
N ALA A 84 -7.76 -11.06 -11.49
CA ALA A 84 -7.35 -12.43 -11.18
C ALA A 84 -5.83 -12.69 -11.25
N ILE A 85 -5.08 -11.86 -11.99
CA ILE A 85 -3.63 -11.99 -12.18
C ILE A 85 -2.86 -10.73 -11.76
N LEU A 86 -3.53 -9.80 -11.09
CA LEU A 86 -2.91 -8.65 -10.45
C LEU A 86 -2.63 -8.98 -8.98
N GLY A 87 -1.35 -9.08 -8.64
CA GLY A 87 -0.89 -9.19 -7.26
C GLY A 87 -0.36 -7.87 -6.75
N ILE A 88 -0.51 -7.61 -5.45
CA ILE A 88 0.11 -6.46 -4.78
C ILE A 88 1.07 -6.92 -3.69
N GLN A 89 2.12 -6.14 -3.46
CA GLN A 89 3.10 -6.38 -2.41
C GLN A 89 3.54 -5.08 -1.75
N GLY A 90 3.70 -5.12 -0.44
CA GLY A 90 4.27 -4.03 0.34
C GLY A 90 4.72 -4.48 1.71
N GLY A 91 5.75 -3.84 2.23
CA GLY A 91 6.31 -4.14 3.54
C GLY A 91 6.28 -2.94 4.48
N SER A 92 6.19 -3.18 5.80
CA SER A 92 6.14 -2.13 6.83
C SER A 92 4.97 -1.16 6.56
N ASN A 93 5.23 0.12 6.30
CA ASN A 93 4.20 1.06 5.81
C ASN A 93 3.55 0.58 4.49
N GLY A 94 4.31 -0.06 3.60
CA GLY A 94 3.76 -0.72 2.41
C GLY A 94 2.87 -1.93 2.75
N GLY A 95 3.11 -2.58 3.88
CA GLY A 95 2.22 -3.62 4.42
C GLY A 95 0.89 -3.06 4.91
N LEU A 96 0.88 -1.87 5.53
CA LEU A 96 -0.35 -1.13 5.80
C LEU A 96 -1.08 -0.78 4.49
N LEU A 97 -0.35 -0.26 3.49
CA LEU A 97 -0.89 0.08 2.17
C LEU A 97 -1.62 -1.11 1.53
N THR A 98 -0.99 -2.28 1.50
CA THR A 98 -1.57 -3.49 0.91
C THR A 98 -2.70 -4.07 1.77
N GLY A 99 -2.60 -3.97 3.10
CA GLY A 99 -3.68 -4.35 4.01
C GLY A 99 -4.94 -3.51 3.83
N VAL A 100 -4.78 -2.18 3.71
CA VAL A 100 -5.89 -1.26 3.41
C VAL A 100 -6.47 -1.53 2.02
N SER A 101 -5.61 -1.77 1.03
CA SER A 101 -6.06 -2.10 -0.33
C SER A 101 -6.92 -3.37 -0.35
N LEU A 102 -6.53 -4.38 0.43
CA LEU A 102 -7.30 -5.63 0.56
C LEU A 102 -8.66 -5.41 1.22
N THR A 103 -8.74 -4.59 2.27
CA THR A 103 -10.01 -4.36 2.99
C THR A 103 -10.94 -3.40 2.26
N GLN A 104 -10.41 -2.44 1.50
CA GLN A 104 -11.22 -1.47 0.77
C GLN A 104 -11.62 -1.95 -0.64
N HIS A 105 -10.76 -2.72 -1.33
CA HIS A 105 -10.95 -3.13 -2.72
C HIS A 105 -10.49 -4.57 -2.99
N PRO A 106 -11.04 -5.57 -2.26
CA PRO A 106 -10.64 -6.97 -2.43
C PRO A 106 -10.86 -7.49 -3.86
N GLU A 107 -11.84 -6.93 -4.58
CA GLU A 107 -12.20 -7.33 -5.94
C GLU A 107 -11.13 -7.03 -7.00
N LEU A 108 -10.16 -6.17 -6.67
CA LEU A 108 -9.12 -5.76 -7.62
C LEU A 108 -7.92 -6.70 -7.66
N PHE A 109 -7.75 -7.58 -6.67
CA PHE A 109 -6.50 -8.30 -6.47
C PHE A 109 -6.68 -9.82 -6.41
N GLY A 110 -5.94 -10.53 -7.25
CA GLY A 110 -5.86 -11.99 -7.21
C GLY A 110 -4.89 -12.54 -6.15
N ALA A 111 -3.96 -11.70 -5.67
CA ALA A 111 -3.02 -12.05 -4.61
C ALA A 111 -2.56 -10.81 -3.85
N VAL A 112 -2.40 -10.93 -2.53
CA VAL A 112 -1.91 -9.84 -1.67
C VAL A 112 -0.79 -10.37 -0.78
N ILE A 113 0.39 -9.72 -0.86
CA ILE A 113 1.55 -10.02 -0.04
C ILE A 113 1.75 -8.85 0.93
N ILE A 114 1.58 -9.13 2.21
CA ILE A 114 1.64 -8.16 3.30
C ILE A 114 2.84 -8.50 4.18
N ASP A 115 3.95 -7.78 3.98
CA ASP A 115 5.19 -8.05 4.69
C ASP A 115 5.32 -7.15 5.93
N MET A 116 5.51 -7.75 7.13
CA MET A 116 5.77 -7.05 8.41
C MET A 116 4.87 -5.81 8.61
N PRO A 117 3.54 -5.92 8.56
CA PRO A 117 2.63 -4.78 8.48
C PRO A 117 2.32 -4.15 9.83
N LEU A 118 1.70 -2.94 9.74
CA LEU A 118 0.88 -2.34 10.79
C LEU A 118 -0.58 -2.47 10.38
N LEU A 119 -1.35 -3.33 11.01
CA LEU A 119 -2.75 -3.56 10.62
C LEU A 119 -3.77 -3.04 11.64
N ASP A 120 -3.35 -2.75 12.88
CA ASP A 120 -4.19 -2.17 13.92
C ASP A 120 -3.70 -0.76 14.28
N MET A 121 -4.27 0.23 13.61
CA MET A 121 -3.83 1.61 13.75
C MET A 121 -4.32 2.30 15.01
N LEU A 122 -5.26 1.69 15.74
CA LEU A 122 -5.68 2.19 17.05
C LEU A 122 -4.75 1.78 18.19
N ARG A 123 -3.94 0.72 17.99
CA ARG A 123 -3.01 0.20 19.00
C ARG A 123 -1.55 0.20 18.55
N TYR A 124 -1.23 0.71 17.36
CA TYR A 124 0.13 0.62 16.82
C TYR A 124 1.18 1.28 17.73
N THR A 125 0.80 2.28 18.54
CA THR A 125 1.69 2.99 19.47
C THR A 125 2.03 2.18 20.72
N GLU A 126 1.25 1.14 21.03
CA GLU A 126 1.49 0.25 22.17
C GLU A 126 2.58 -0.79 21.88
N LEU A 127 2.89 -1.01 20.62
CA LEU A 127 3.91 -1.96 20.16
C LEU A 127 5.18 -1.20 19.74
N PRO A 128 6.36 -1.54 20.29
CA PRO A 128 7.61 -0.92 19.86
C PRO A 128 7.91 -1.24 18.37
N PRO A 129 8.38 -0.28 17.57
CA PRO A 129 8.67 1.13 17.84
C PRO A 129 7.52 2.09 17.45
N GLY A 130 6.27 1.63 17.45
CA GLY A 130 5.10 2.33 16.90
C GLY A 130 4.94 3.78 17.37
N ALA A 131 5.19 4.06 18.67
CA ALA A 131 5.10 5.43 19.20
C ALA A 131 5.98 6.46 18.46
N SER A 132 7.07 6.04 17.82
CA SER A 132 7.94 6.91 17.04
C SER A 132 7.34 7.38 15.70
N TRP A 133 6.20 6.79 15.27
CA TRP A 133 5.58 7.05 13.97
C TRP A 133 4.36 7.97 14.05
N MET A 134 4.07 8.56 15.22
CA MET A 134 2.93 9.48 15.40
C MET A 134 3.02 10.74 14.52
N ALA A 135 4.22 11.16 14.15
CA ALA A 135 4.39 12.27 13.20
C ALA A 135 3.84 11.95 11.81
N GLU A 136 3.88 10.69 11.42
CA GLU A 136 3.39 10.19 10.12
C GLU A 136 1.90 9.88 10.16
N TYR A 137 1.44 9.12 11.17
CA TYR A 137 0.09 8.58 11.20
C TYR A 137 -0.89 9.35 12.08
N GLY A 138 -0.41 9.96 13.17
CA GLY A 138 -1.24 10.56 14.20
C GLY A 138 -1.21 9.78 15.51
N ASP A 139 -1.79 10.36 16.56
CA ASP A 139 -1.83 9.83 17.92
C ASP A 139 -3.21 9.22 18.22
N PRO A 140 -3.34 7.88 18.34
CA PRO A 140 -4.62 7.24 18.62
C PRO A 140 -5.20 7.59 20.01
N ALA A 141 -4.41 8.18 20.91
CA ALA A 141 -4.91 8.66 22.20
C ALA A 141 -5.73 9.95 22.08
N LYS A 142 -5.64 10.65 20.95
CA LYS A 142 -6.44 11.84 20.67
C LYS A 142 -7.71 11.46 19.89
N PRO A 143 -8.91 11.76 20.40
CA PRO A 143 -10.16 11.31 19.77
C PRO A 143 -10.27 11.68 18.28
N GLU A 144 -9.93 12.91 17.90
CA GLU A 144 -9.94 13.37 16.51
C GLU A 144 -8.97 12.57 15.63
N GLU A 145 -7.76 12.28 16.13
CA GLU A 145 -6.76 11.53 15.39
C GLU A 145 -7.12 10.04 15.31
N ALA A 146 -7.76 9.49 16.35
CA ALA A 146 -8.27 8.13 16.34
C ALA A 146 -9.37 7.91 15.28
N GLU A 147 -10.18 8.92 14.98
CA GLU A 147 -11.24 8.82 13.97
C GLU A 147 -10.68 8.52 12.59
N TRP A 148 -9.68 9.28 12.10
CA TRP A 148 -9.12 8.99 10.78
C TRP A 148 -8.25 7.73 10.77
N LEU A 149 -7.61 7.37 11.89
CA LEU A 149 -6.88 6.10 12.02
C LEU A 149 -7.84 4.91 11.90
N ALA A 150 -8.97 4.97 12.61
CA ALA A 150 -9.99 3.93 12.55
C ALA A 150 -10.61 3.78 11.16
N ALA A 151 -10.74 4.89 10.41
CA ALA A 151 -11.39 4.90 9.11
C ALA A 151 -10.69 4.02 8.06
N TYR A 152 -9.36 3.83 8.17
CA TYR A 152 -8.63 2.97 7.25
C TYR A 152 -7.96 1.76 7.89
N SER A 153 -7.97 1.62 9.22
CA SER A 153 -7.25 0.55 9.93
C SER A 153 -7.74 -0.83 9.53
N PRO A 154 -6.91 -1.67 8.88
CA PRO A 154 -7.36 -2.95 8.35
C PRO A 154 -7.98 -3.88 9.39
N TYR A 155 -7.43 -3.91 10.61
CA TYR A 155 -7.91 -4.77 11.68
C TYR A 155 -9.39 -4.49 12.03
N GLN A 156 -9.82 -3.23 12.00
CA GLN A 156 -11.19 -2.84 12.29
C GLN A 156 -12.15 -3.06 11.10
N HIS A 157 -11.62 -3.39 9.90
CA HIS A 157 -12.40 -3.59 8.67
C HIS A 157 -12.32 -5.04 8.15
N VAL A 158 -11.89 -5.98 9.00
CA VAL A 158 -11.95 -7.41 8.65
C VAL A 158 -13.41 -7.86 8.64
N GLU A 159 -13.87 -8.32 7.49
CA GLU A 159 -15.18 -8.95 7.34
C GLU A 159 -15.04 -10.48 7.42
N THR A 160 -15.94 -11.14 8.17
CA THR A 160 -15.87 -12.58 8.41
C THR A 160 -16.24 -13.42 7.20
N ASP A 161 -16.86 -12.82 6.19
CA ASP A 161 -17.38 -13.49 4.98
C ASP A 161 -16.65 -13.06 3.69
N ALA A 162 -15.50 -12.39 3.78
CA ALA A 162 -14.66 -12.10 2.64
C ALA A 162 -13.92 -13.37 2.20
N ALA A 163 -14.60 -14.18 1.40
CA ALA A 163 -14.05 -15.39 0.75
C ALA A 163 -13.74 -15.10 -0.72
#